data_74dc993a006031e2f8ba36d8726af9b6
#
_entry.id   74dc993a006031e2f8ba36d8726af9b6
#
_cell.length_a   1.000
_cell.length_b   1.000
_cell.length_c   1.000
_cell.angle_alpha   90.00
_cell.angle_beta   90.00
_cell.angle_gamma   90.00
#
_symmetry.space_group_name_H-M   'P 1'
#
loop_
_entity.id
_entity.type
_entity.pdbx_description
1 polymer ?
#
loop_
_entity_poly.entity_id
_entity_poly.type
_entity_poly.pdbx_seq_one_letter_code
_entity_poly.pdbx_strand_id
1 'polypeptide(L)'
;MELELIRGSWNYHWWGNRKLFDIVSDLGEETAARELGTQFSFPSLKGMLAHIHGADRIWLERWMGKKPVKLLGDGDFASLADLRKRWDDLEAEQHRFVDALTPSELQRMVVHTSLDGKVTFRQPLWELLQHVVNHATHHRSELATMITMVKGSPPSTDMVVYYRVASGQLQP
;
A
#
# COMPACT_ATOMS: atom_id res chain seq x y z
N MET A 1 8.01 0.25 22.56
CA MET A 1 8.95 -0.22 21.50
C MET A 1 8.22 -0.90 20.35
N GLU A 2 7.48 -2.01 20.55
CA GLU A 2 6.77 -2.72 19.46
C GLU A 2 5.78 -1.83 18.70
N LEU A 3 4.95 -1.08 19.42
CA LEU A 3 3.97 -0.16 18.80
C LEU A 3 4.65 0.97 18.00
N GLU A 4 5.78 1.46 18.47
CA GLU A 4 6.57 2.48 17.78
C GLU A 4 7.16 1.94 16.47
N LEU A 5 7.64 0.67 16.48
CA LEU A 5 8.12 0.01 15.26
C LEU A 5 7.01 -0.17 14.23
N ILE A 6 5.82 -0.59 14.66
CA ILE A 6 4.66 -0.72 13.78
C ILE A 6 4.26 0.66 13.20
N ARG A 7 4.12 1.68 14.05
CA ARG A 7 3.78 3.04 13.60
C ARG A 7 4.85 3.61 12.65
N GLY A 8 6.13 3.41 12.96
CA GLY A 8 7.23 3.82 12.08
C GLY A 8 7.19 3.14 10.72
N SER A 9 6.89 1.84 10.68
CA SER A 9 6.74 1.08 9.44
C SER A 9 5.55 1.56 8.61
N TRP A 10 4.43 1.92 9.25
CA TRP A 10 3.24 2.45 8.59
C TRP A 10 3.46 3.88 8.07
N ASN A 11 4.14 4.75 8.81
CA ASN A 11 4.54 6.06 8.32
C ASN A 11 5.44 5.96 7.07
N TYR A 12 6.39 5.01 7.08
CA TYR A 12 7.19 4.70 5.89
C TYR A 12 6.32 4.19 4.73
N HIS A 13 5.36 3.31 4.99
CA HIS A 13 4.45 2.76 4.00
C HIS A 13 3.68 3.88 3.27
N TRP A 14 3.04 4.78 4.00
CA TRP A 14 2.31 5.91 3.43
C TRP A 14 3.23 6.86 2.66
N TRP A 15 4.38 7.21 3.23
CA TRP A 15 5.36 8.06 2.53
C TRP A 15 5.82 7.44 1.20
N GLY A 16 6.21 6.18 1.18
CA GLY A 16 6.68 5.51 -0.03
C GLY A 16 5.60 5.38 -1.10
N ASN A 17 4.38 5.05 -0.69
CA ASN A 17 3.24 4.95 -1.58
C ASN A 17 2.89 6.31 -2.21
N ARG A 18 2.78 7.37 -1.40
CA ARG A 18 2.50 8.73 -1.89
C ARG A 18 3.55 9.20 -2.88
N LYS A 19 4.81 9.03 -2.56
CA LYS A 19 5.92 9.46 -3.41
C LYS A 19 5.85 8.87 -4.83
N LEU A 20 5.57 7.58 -4.95
CA LEU A 20 5.45 6.95 -6.26
C LEU A 20 4.11 7.28 -6.93
N PHE A 21 3.03 7.40 -6.17
CA PHE A 21 1.74 7.79 -6.73
C PHE A 21 1.79 9.20 -7.35
N ASP A 22 2.45 10.16 -6.67
CA ASP A 22 2.61 11.53 -7.17
C ASP A 22 3.35 11.54 -8.52
N ILE A 23 4.42 10.74 -8.64
CA ILE A 23 5.15 10.59 -9.90
C ILE A 23 4.25 10.01 -11.02
N VAL A 24 3.45 8.99 -10.70
CA VAL A 24 2.52 8.40 -11.67
C VAL A 24 1.42 9.40 -12.06
N SER A 25 0.94 10.21 -11.12
CA SER A 25 -0.04 11.28 -11.40
C SER A 25 0.52 12.32 -12.37
N ASP A 26 1.78 12.71 -12.21
CA ASP A 26 2.47 13.65 -13.11
C ASP A 26 2.67 13.08 -14.53
N LEU A 27 2.72 11.76 -14.68
CA LEU A 27 2.79 11.11 -16.00
C LEU A 27 1.47 11.15 -16.77
N GLY A 28 0.35 11.36 -16.08
CA GLY A 28 -0.99 11.46 -16.63
C GLY A 28 -1.67 10.11 -16.90
N GLU A 29 -2.99 10.16 -17.08
CA GLU A 29 -3.88 8.98 -17.21
C GLU A 29 -3.46 8.01 -18.32
N GLU A 30 -3.19 8.55 -19.53
CA GLU A 30 -2.83 7.73 -20.69
C GLU A 30 -1.57 6.90 -20.44
N THR A 31 -0.53 7.53 -19.88
CA THR A 31 0.73 6.85 -19.56
C THR A 31 0.54 5.86 -18.43
N ALA A 32 -0.23 6.21 -17.41
CA ALA A 32 -0.48 5.36 -16.26
C ALA A 32 -1.29 4.10 -16.61
N ALA A 33 -2.21 4.19 -17.57
CA ALA A 33 -3.05 3.07 -18.01
C ALA A 33 -2.37 2.18 -19.07
N ARG A 34 -1.29 2.64 -19.69
CA ARG A 34 -0.60 1.89 -20.74
C ARG A 34 0.06 0.63 -20.19
N GLU A 35 -0.11 -0.50 -20.88
CA GLU A 35 0.58 -1.73 -20.56
C GLU A 35 2.10 -1.62 -20.86
N LEU A 36 2.92 -1.97 -19.88
CA LEU A 36 4.38 -1.89 -19.96
C LEU A 36 5.05 -3.27 -20.07
N GLY A 37 4.29 -4.34 -19.87
CA GLY A 37 4.75 -5.71 -20.06
C GLY A 37 4.14 -6.71 -19.09
N THR A 38 4.16 -7.99 -19.52
CA THR A 38 3.59 -9.12 -18.76
C THR A 38 4.54 -9.71 -17.72
N GLN A 39 5.76 -9.19 -17.61
CA GLN A 39 6.74 -9.57 -16.60
C GLN A 39 6.44 -9.00 -15.21
N PHE A 40 5.53 -8.03 -15.11
CA PHE A 40 5.09 -7.41 -13.86
C PHE A 40 3.84 -8.10 -13.33
N SER A 41 3.64 -8.07 -12.02
CA SER A 41 2.43 -8.59 -11.37
C SER A 41 1.15 -7.93 -11.91
N PHE A 42 1.24 -6.66 -12.29
CA PHE A 42 0.20 -5.88 -12.97
C PHE A 42 0.82 -5.11 -14.13
N PRO A 43 0.25 -5.18 -15.34
CA PRO A 43 0.95 -4.72 -16.54
C PRO A 43 1.02 -3.20 -16.69
N SER A 44 0.24 -2.42 -15.93
CA SER A 44 0.20 -0.95 -16.01
C SER A 44 0.52 -0.29 -14.66
N LEU A 45 1.00 0.97 -14.68
CA LEU A 45 1.26 1.75 -13.48
C LEU A 45 -0.01 1.93 -12.64
N LYS A 46 -1.14 2.25 -13.29
CA LYS A 46 -2.44 2.39 -12.64
C LYS A 46 -2.91 1.06 -12.03
N GLY A 47 -2.75 -0.05 -12.77
CA GLY A 47 -3.07 -1.39 -12.28
C GLY A 47 -2.27 -1.79 -11.04
N MET A 48 -0.97 -1.48 -11.02
CA MET A 48 -0.10 -1.72 -9.86
C MET A 48 -0.54 -0.89 -8.64
N LEU A 49 -0.83 0.40 -8.83
CA LEU A 49 -1.37 1.25 -7.76
C LEU A 49 -2.73 0.74 -7.27
N ALA A 50 -3.64 0.37 -8.18
CA ALA A 50 -4.93 -0.19 -7.83
C ALA A 50 -4.82 -1.47 -6.99
N HIS A 51 -3.83 -2.32 -7.29
CA HIS A 51 -3.56 -3.53 -6.52
C HIS A 51 -3.07 -3.21 -5.10
N ILE A 52 -2.10 -2.30 -4.95
CA ILE A 52 -1.61 -1.89 -3.62
C ILE A 52 -2.77 -1.34 -2.79
N HIS A 53 -3.56 -0.43 -3.35
CA HIS A 53 -4.77 0.11 -2.71
C HIS A 53 -5.76 -1.00 -2.31
N GLY A 54 -6.05 -1.92 -3.23
CA GLY A 54 -6.99 -3.01 -3.00
C GLY A 54 -6.54 -3.94 -1.87
N ALA A 55 -5.24 -4.25 -1.81
CA ALA A 55 -4.66 -5.04 -0.72
C ALA A 55 -4.74 -4.31 0.63
N ASP A 56 -4.35 -3.05 0.68
CA ASP A 56 -4.44 -2.21 1.88
C ASP A 56 -5.88 -2.15 2.42
N ARG A 57 -6.85 -1.95 1.53
CA ARG A 57 -8.27 -1.90 1.89
C ARG A 57 -8.78 -3.23 2.45
N ILE A 58 -8.49 -4.36 1.76
CA ILE A 58 -8.93 -5.70 2.21
C ILE A 58 -8.39 -6.00 3.60
N TRP A 59 -7.14 -5.70 3.86
CA TRP A 59 -6.53 -5.97 5.14
C TRP A 59 -7.10 -5.08 6.25
N LEU A 60 -7.29 -3.79 6.01
CA LEU A 60 -7.95 -2.91 6.96
C LEU A 60 -9.37 -3.40 7.30
N GLU A 61 -10.17 -3.80 6.29
CA GLU A 61 -11.50 -4.36 6.50
C GLU A 61 -11.46 -5.62 7.36
N ARG A 62 -10.50 -6.53 7.12
CA ARG A 62 -10.31 -7.75 7.93
C ARG A 62 -9.95 -7.44 9.37
N TRP A 63 -9.08 -6.48 9.61
CA TRP A 63 -8.69 -6.06 10.97
C TRP A 63 -9.86 -5.43 11.73
N MET A 64 -10.77 -4.80 11.02
CA MET A 64 -12.01 -4.24 11.57
C MET A 64 -13.14 -5.29 11.70
N GLY A 65 -12.85 -6.57 11.44
CA GLY A 65 -13.83 -7.67 11.53
C GLY A 65 -14.83 -7.75 10.38
N LYS A 66 -14.61 -6.99 9.29
CA LYS A 66 -15.42 -7.09 8.08
C LYS A 66 -15.00 -8.32 7.24
N LYS A 67 -15.88 -8.75 6.35
CA LYS A 67 -15.62 -9.87 5.42
C LYS A 67 -15.59 -9.33 3.98
N PRO A 68 -14.44 -8.82 3.49
CA PRO A 68 -14.34 -8.36 2.13
C PRO A 68 -14.54 -9.53 1.16
N VAL A 69 -15.29 -9.28 0.10
CA VAL A 69 -15.63 -10.31 -0.92
C VAL A 69 -14.86 -10.13 -2.22
N LYS A 70 -14.18 -9.01 -2.39
CA LYS A 70 -13.50 -8.66 -3.65
C LYS A 70 -12.25 -7.84 -3.39
N LEU A 71 -11.14 -8.23 -4.03
CA LEU A 71 -9.98 -7.37 -4.23
C LEU A 71 -10.28 -6.39 -5.37
N LEU A 72 -10.16 -5.09 -5.11
CA LEU A 72 -10.30 -4.09 -6.15
C LEU A 72 -9.07 -4.11 -7.06
N GLY A 73 -9.30 -3.93 -8.35
CA GLY A 73 -8.26 -3.81 -9.37
C GLY A 73 -8.50 -2.60 -10.27
N ASP A 74 -7.72 -2.48 -11.33
CA ASP A 74 -7.74 -1.32 -12.24
C ASP A 74 -9.14 -0.95 -12.75
N GLY A 75 -9.91 -1.94 -13.19
CA GLY A 75 -11.26 -1.74 -13.71
C GLY A 75 -12.32 -1.25 -12.69
N ASP A 76 -11.98 -1.20 -11.40
CA ASP A 76 -12.87 -0.70 -10.34
C ASP A 76 -12.72 0.83 -10.13
N PHE A 77 -11.79 1.46 -10.84
CA PHE A 77 -11.50 2.89 -10.75
C PHE A 77 -11.70 3.56 -12.11
N ALA A 78 -12.60 4.54 -12.15
CA ALA A 78 -12.95 5.25 -13.38
C ALA A 78 -11.76 6.01 -14.00
N SER A 79 -10.81 6.45 -13.16
CA SER A 79 -9.61 7.19 -13.57
C SER A 79 -8.53 7.10 -12.49
N LEU A 80 -7.32 7.58 -12.83
CA LEU A 80 -6.24 7.76 -11.86
C LEU A 80 -6.64 8.76 -10.75
N ALA A 81 -7.41 9.79 -11.10
CA ALA A 81 -7.92 10.75 -10.12
C ALA A 81 -8.95 10.12 -9.15
N ASP A 82 -9.83 9.21 -9.66
CA ASP A 82 -10.73 8.44 -8.78
C ASP A 82 -9.96 7.51 -7.86
N LEU A 83 -8.93 6.81 -8.38
CA LEU A 83 -8.05 5.98 -7.57
C LEU A 83 -7.36 6.82 -6.49
N ARG A 84 -6.83 8.01 -6.84
CA ARG A 84 -6.17 8.91 -5.88
C ARG A 84 -7.12 9.34 -4.77
N LYS A 85 -8.32 9.77 -5.12
CA LYS A 85 -9.31 10.16 -4.12
C LYS A 85 -9.62 9.03 -3.14
N ARG A 86 -9.89 7.82 -3.65
CA ARG A 86 -10.17 6.66 -2.79
C ARG A 86 -8.95 6.23 -1.98
N TRP A 87 -7.75 6.44 -2.50
CA TRP A 87 -6.50 6.20 -1.78
C TRP A 87 -6.37 7.12 -0.57
N ASP A 88 -6.61 8.42 -0.77
CA ASP A 88 -6.54 9.41 0.31
C ASP A 88 -7.60 9.13 1.39
N ASP A 89 -8.81 8.73 0.99
CA ASP A 89 -9.88 8.32 1.91
C ASP A 89 -9.46 7.08 2.74
N LEU A 90 -8.89 6.05 2.09
CA LEU A 90 -8.41 4.84 2.74
C LEU A 90 -7.24 5.12 3.69
N GLU A 91 -6.28 5.93 3.27
CA GLU A 91 -5.13 6.31 4.09
C GLU A 91 -5.58 7.04 5.36
N ALA A 92 -6.57 7.92 5.26
CA ALA A 92 -7.15 8.57 6.43
C ALA A 92 -7.82 7.57 7.40
N GLU A 93 -8.42 6.48 6.88
CA GLU A 93 -8.95 5.40 7.72
C GLU A 93 -7.83 4.58 8.36
N GLN A 94 -6.77 4.29 7.61
CA GLN A 94 -5.59 3.57 8.12
C GLN A 94 -4.91 4.36 9.24
N HIS A 95 -4.73 5.68 9.09
CA HIS A 95 -4.20 6.54 10.15
C HIS A 95 -5.03 6.41 11.42
N ARG A 96 -6.35 6.58 11.35
CA ARG A 96 -7.23 6.42 12.52
C ARG A 96 -7.09 5.07 13.18
N PHE A 97 -6.96 4.00 12.38
CA PHE A 97 -6.79 2.65 12.90
C PHE A 97 -5.43 2.46 13.60
N VAL A 98 -4.33 2.84 12.93
CA VAL A 98 -2.95 2.63 13.43
C VAL A 98 -2.67 3.52 14.64
N ASP A 99 -3.17 4.75 14.68
CA ASP A 99 -2.99 5.67 15.81
C ASP A 99 -3.75 5.22 17.05
N ALA A 100 -4.89 4.54 16.88
CA ALA A 100 -5.68 3.98 17.98
C ALA A 100 -5.12 2.67 18.56
N LEU A 101 -4.14 2.03 17.90
CA LEU A 101 -3.58 0.74 18.36
C LEU A 101 -2.91 0.86 19.73
N THR A 102 -3.13 -0.16 20.55
CA THR A 102 -2.47 -0.38 21.84
C THR A 102 -1.56 -1.60 21.78
N PRO A 103 -0.59 -1.75 22.71
CA PRO A 103 0.25 -2.96 22.75
C PRO A 103 -0.55 -4.27 22.87
N SER A 104 -1.66 -4.26 23.60
CA SER A 104 -2.53 -5.44 23.74
C SER A 104 -3.25 -5.79 22.44
N GLU A 105 -3.64 -4.79 21.64
CA GLU A 105 -4.29 -5.03 20.37
C GLU A 105 -3.35 -5.63 19.33
N LEU A 106 -2.05 -5.36 19.39
CA LEU A 106 -1.08 -6.00 18.49
C LEU A 106 -1.12 -7.53 18.60
N GLN A 107 -1.40 -8.06 19.79
CA GLN A 107 -1.50 -9.50 20.04
C GLN A 107 -2.89 -10.08 19.77
N ARG A 108 -3.88 -9.23 19.42
CA ARG A 108 -5.24 -9.66 19.10
C ARG A 108 -5.23 -10.60 17.90
N MET A 109 -5.84 -11.77 18.04
CA MET A 109 -5.98 -12.72 16.94
C MET A 109 -7.04 -12.24 15.95
N VAL A 110 -6.63 -12.06 14.71
CA VAL A 110 -7.52 -11.77 13.58
C VAL A 110 -7.86 -13.06 12.88
N VAL A 111 -9.15 -13.35 12.76
CA VAL A 111 -9.66 -14.48 11.98
C VAL A 111 -10.14 -13.94 10.64
N HIS A 112 -9.60 -14.46 9.56
CA HIS A 112 -9.99 -14.06 8.22
C HIS A 112 -10.03 -15.25 7.29
N THR A 113 -10.82 -15.13 6.21
CA THR A 113 -11.00 -16.19 5.22
C THR A 113 -10.33 -15.76 3.90
N SER A 114 -9.81 -16.73 3.13
CA SER A 114 -9.38 -16.51 1.76
C SER A 114 -10.51 -15.90 0.92
N LEU A 115 -10.20 -15.17 -0.15
CA LEU A 115 -11.23 -14.51 -0.98
C LEU A 115 -12.18 -15.50 -1.65
N ASP A 116 -11.72 -16.72 -1.92
CA ASP A 116 -12.57 -17.82 -2.44
C ASP A 116 -13.39 -18.53 -1.36
N GLY A 117 -13.28 -18.09 -0.10
CA GLY A 117 -14.06 -18.60 1.04
C GLY A 117 -13.63 -19.97 1.56
N LYS A 118 -12.59 -20.59 0.98
CA LYS A 118 -12.27 -22.01 1.27
C LYS A 118 -11.40 -22.22 2.50
N VAL A 119 -10.54 -21.27 2.83
CA VAL A 119 -9.56 -21.42 3.90
C VAL A 119 -9.71 -20.30 4.91
N THR A 120 -9.75 -20.67 6.19
CA THR A 120 -9.77 -19.71 7.30
C THR A 120 -8.42 -19.72 7.99
N PHE A 121 -7.88 -18.52 8.20
CA PHE A 121 -6.61 -18.26 8.87
C PHE A 121 -6.84 -17.55 10.19
N ARG A 122 -5.88 -17.71 11.10
CA ARG A 122 -5.88 -17.05 12.40
C ARG A 122 -4.46 -16.59 12.73
N GLN A 123 -4.25 -15.28 12.78
CA GLN A 123 -2.93 -14.70 12.99
C GLN A 123 -3.02 -13.48 13.92
N PRO A 124 -1.98 -13.18 14.70
CA PRO A 124 -1.96 -11.97 15.51
C PRO A 124 -1.89 -10.73 14.61
N LEU A 125 -2.52 -9.65 15.04
CA LEU A 125 -2.64 -8.42 14.25
C LEU A 125 -1.29 -7.86 13.82
N TRP A 126 -0.25 -7.93 14.68
CA TRP A 126 1.07 -7.39 14.35
C TRP A 126 1.70 -8.05 13.11
N GLU A 127 1.52 -9.37 12.90
CA GLU A 127 2.01 -10.07 11.71
C GLU A 127 1.35 -9.53 10.44
N LEU A 128 0.04 -9.30 10.52
CA LEU A 128 -0.74 -8.83 9.39
C LEU A 128 -0.45 -7.36 9.05
N LEU A 129 -0.22 -6.52 10.06
CA LEU A 129 0.23 -5.14 9.86
C LEU A 129 1.60 -5.10 9.17
N GLN A 130 2.54 -5.95 9.60
CA GLN A 130 3.85 -6.07 8.99
C GLN A 130 3.77 -6.65 7.57
N HIS A 131 2.89 -7.63 7.36
CA HIS A 131 2.65 -8.20 6.03
C HIS A 131 2.27 -7.13 5.01
N VAL A 132 1.32 -6.24 5.32
CA VAL A 132 0.86 -5.20 4.39
C VAL A 132 1.98 -4.24 4.01
N VAL A 133 2.78 -3.79 4.96
CA VAL A 133 3.94 -2.92 4.68
C VAL A 133 4.95 -3.62 3.76
N ASN A 134 5.24 -4.90 4.04
CA ASN A 134 6.16 -5.69 3.21
C ASN A 134 5.59 -5.98 1.81
N HIS A 135 4.31 -6.32 1.71
CA HIS A 135 3.61 -6.52 0.45
C HIS A 135 3.67 -5.27 -0.44
N ALA A 136 3.36 -4.11 0.12
CA ALA A 136 3.47 -2.86 -0.63
C ALA A 136 4.92 -2.54 -1.03
N THR A 137 5.91 -2.86 -0.22
CA THR A 137 7.33 -2.69 -0.58
C THR A 137 7.71 -3.54 -1.79
N HIS A 138 7.21 -4.79 -1.85
CA HIS A 138 7.40 -5.66 -3.02
C HIS A 138 6.83 -5.00 -4.30
N HIS A 139 5.59 -4.58 -4.28
CA HIS A 139 4.95 -3.95 -5.46
C HIS A 139 5.46 -2.54 -5.77
N ARG A 140 5.92 -1.77 -4.77
CA ARG A 140 6.63 -0.51 -5.02
C ARG A 140 7.93 -0.70 -5.79
N SER A 141 8.64 -1.82 -5.59
CA SER A 141 9.85 -2.13 -6.39
C SER A 141 9.50 -2.37 -7.86
N GLU A 142 8.42 -3.11 -8.14
CA GLU A 142 7.91 -3.27 -9.50
C GLU A 142 7.49 -1.93 -10.11
N LEU A 143 6.70 -1.13 -9.36
CA LEU A 143 6.23 0.19 -9.79
C LEU A 143 7.40 1.13 -10.09
N ALA A 144 8.44 1.16 -9.27
CA ALA A 144 9.65 1.95 -9.51
C ALA A 144 10.39 1.51 -10.78
N THR A 145 10.44 0.19 -11.06
CA THR A 145 11.00 -0.36 -12.30
C THR A 145 10.18 0.09 -13.51
N MET A 146 8.86 0.01 -13.42
CA MET A 146 7.94 0.47 -14.47
C MET A 146 8.09 1.98 -14.74
N ILE A 147 8.21 2.80 -13.70
CA ILE A 147 8.47 4.25 -13.83
C ILE A 147 9.82 4.49 -14.52
N THR A 148 10.86 3.70 -14.19
CA THR A 148 12.17 3.81 -14.83
C THR A 148 12.09 3.56 -16.33
N MET A 149 11.25 2.65 -16.79
CA MET A 149 11.05 2.37 -18.22
C MET A 149 10.35 3.53 -18.96
N VAL A 150 9.59 4.35 -18.26
CA VAL A 150 8.77 5.42 -18.86
C VAL A 150 9.44 6.79 -18.77
N LYS A 151 10.06 7.11 -17.65
CA LYS A 151 10.55 8.48 -17.32
C LYS A 151 12.02 8.51 -16.86
N GLY A 152 12.58 7.37 -16.50
CA GLY A 152 13.86 7.27 -15.80
C GLY A 152 13.68 7.00 -14.32
N SER A 153 14.78 6.75 -13.60
CA SER A 153 14.75 6.31 -12.20
C SER A 153 14.00 7.29 -11.30
N PRO A 154 12.96 6.83 -10.57
CA PRO A 154 12.31 7.67 -9.57
C PRO A 154 13.26 7.89 -8.37
N PRO A 155 12.96 8.90 -7.51
CA PRO A 155 13.64 9.05 -6.24
C PRO A 155 13.51 7.79 -5.39
N SER A 156 14.55 7.49 -4.59
CA SER A 156 14.57 6.32 -3.72
C SER A 156 13.40 6.32 -2.73
N THR A 157 12.80 5.14 -2.55
CA THR A 157 11.80 4.85 -1.51
C THR A 157 12.36 3.89 -0.45
N ASP A 158 13.68 3.80 -0.30
CA ASP A 158 14.29 3.00 0.77
C ASP A 158 13.88 3.50 2.15
N MET A 159 13.63 2.56 3.05
CA MET A 159 13.23 2.87 4.42
C MET A 159 14.26 3.74 5.16
N VAL A 160 15.56 3.53 4.90
CA VAL A 160 16.61 4.38 5.49
C VAL A 160 16.55 5.82 4.99
N VAL A 161 16.14 6.04 3.73
CA VAL A 161 15.93 7.39 3.18
C VAL A 161 14.75 8.06 3.88
N TYR A 162 13.64 7.33 4.07
CA TYR A 162 12.51 7.81 4.86
C TYR A 162 12.93 8.27 6.26
N TYR A 163 13.67 7.46 7.01
CA TYR A 163 14.11 7.83 8.35
C TYR A 163 15.01 9.08 8.38
N ARG A 164 15.86 9.25 7.37
CA ARG A 164 16.68 10.47 7.24
C ARG A 164 15.85 11.72 6.93
N VAL A 165 14.83 11.58 6.09
CA VAL A 165 13.87 12.66 5.83
C VAL A 165 13.06 12.98 7.08
N ALA A 166 12.49 11.98 7.72
CA ALA A 166 11.67 12.13 8.92
C ALA A 166 12.43 12.75 10.11
N SER A 167 13.76 12.52 10.18
CA SER A 167 14.64 13.12 11.19
C SER A 167 15.27 14.45 10.79
N GLY A 168 14.93 15.00 9.59
CA GLY A 168 15.47 16.25 9.08
C GLY A 168 16.93 16.18 8.59
N GLN A 169 17.51 14.98 8.46
CA GLN A 169 18.88 14.78 7.95
C GLN A 169 18.95 14.84 6.41
N LEU A 170 17.83 14.67 5.73
CA LEU A 170 17.67 14.81 4.29
C LEU A 170 16.45 15.68 3.97
N GLN A 171 16.53 16.44 2.89
CA GLN A 171 15.36 17.12 2.32
C GLN A 171 14.41 16.08 1.69
N PRO A 172 13.08 16.32 1.71
CA PRO A 172 12.07 15.42 1.14
C PRO A 172 12.26 15.14 -0.36
#